data_92a1e9f0f51cbaadadb9cd6e0cf41472
#
_entry.id   92a1e9f0f51cbaadadb9cd6e0cf41472
#
_cell.length_a   1.000
_cell.length_b   1.000
_cell.length_c   1.000
_cell.angle_alpha   90.00
_cell.angle_beta   90.00
_cell.angle_gamma   90.00
#
_symmetry.space_group_name_H-M   'P 1'
#
loop_
_entity.id
_entity.type
_entity.pdbx_description
1 polymer ?
#
loop_
_entity_poly.entity_id
_entity_poly.type
_entity_poly.pdbx_seq_one_letter_code
_entity_poly.pdbx_strand_id
1 'polypeptide(L)'
;MEKPVIILSCDVNERDRMRMRQEYFEAVIEAGGVPVVMPPLMLRSQIDEWLDRIDADALMLTGGCDIDPQTFRETPVRGLGRVSLQRDVYELGLLEACMLRGMPVLGICRGLQVINVALGGSLYQDILSQMGTEFARHQQKEPTEVATHEVAFIAGSMAENLFQTQFLPTNSHHHQCVHRVADDLTVSGTTVDGVVEALEWPEREIFAVQFHPERMRDGNPTMCGFFKNWIERVAAVASTKKSEIAKND
;
A
#
# COMPACT_ATOMS: atom_id res chain seq x y z
N MET A 1 -5.28 0.80 25.64
CA MET A 1 -4.05 0.71 24.83
C MET A 1 -3.85 2.06 24.15
N GLU A 2 -2.61 2.49 23.99
CA GLU A 2 -2.27 3.67 23.24
C GLU A 2 -2.61 3.46 21.75
N LYS A 3 -3.10 4.52 21.08
CA LYS A 3 -3.46 4.40 19.66
C LYS A 3 -2.19 4.37 18.82
N PRO A 4 -2.04 3.41 17.89
CA PRO A 4 -0.83 3.33 17.08
C PRO A 4 -0.68 4.54 16.13
N VAL A 5 0.55 5.00 15.96
CA VAL A 5 0.94 6.09 15.05
C VAL A 5 1.27 5.53 13.69
N ILE A 6 0.50 5.94 12.68
CA ILE A 6 0.60 5.46 11.31
C ILE A 6 1.19 6.55 10.41
N ILE A 7 2.38 6.30 9.87
CA ILE A 7 2.97 7.17 8.87
C ILE A 7 2.24 6.98 7.54
N LEU A 8 1.81 8.08 6.93
CA LEU A 8 1.23 8.10 5.60
C LEU A 8 2.23 8.73 4.61
N SER A 9 2.55 8.02 3.52
CA SER A 9 3.24 8.65 2.41
C SER A 9 2.29 9.59 1.65
N CYS A 10 2.80 10.66 1.05
CA CYS A 10 1.97 11.59 0.29
C CYS A 10 2.50 11.84 -1.13
N ASP A 11 1.62 12.27 -2.02
CA ASP A 11 1.97 12.67 -3.37
C ASP A 11 2.52 14.11 -3.40
N VAL A 12 3.31 14.40 -4.44
CA VAL A 12 3.77 15.74 -4.77
C VAL A 12 3.26 16.08 -6.17
N ASN A 13 2.52 17.17 -6.30
CA ASN A 13 2.03 17.58 -7.60
C ASN A 13 3.10 18.33 -8.42
N GLU A 14 2.77 18.66 -9.66
CA GLU A 14 3.65 19.38 -10.60
C GLU A 14 4.08 20.81 -10.15
N ARG A 15 3.50 21.31 -9.04
CA ARG A 15 3.82 22.60 -8.43
C ARG A 15 4.54 22.44 -7.09
N ASP A 16 5.19 21.30 -6.87
CA ASP A 16 5.87 20.94 -5.62
C ASP A 16 4.99 21.05 -4.36
N ARG A 17 3.67 20.87 -4.52
CA ARG A 17 2.73 20.86 -3.40
C ARG A 17 2.43 19.43 -2.98
N MET A 18 2.53 19.17 -1.70
CA MET A 18 2.09 17.91 -1.12
C MET A 18 0.57 17.73 -1.33
N ARG A 19 0.17 16.51 -1.69
CA ARG A 19 -1.22 16.12 -1.87
C ARG A 19 -1.49 14.83 -1.11
N MET A 20 -2.60 14.82 -0.39
CA MET A 20 -3.13 13.65 0.28
C MET A 20 -4.66 13.67 0.13
N ARG A 21 -5.24 12.52 -0.12
CA ARG A 21 -6.69 12.35 -0.07
C ARG A 21 -7.14 12.18 1.37
N GLN A 22 -8.25 12.81 1.71
CA GLN A 22 -8.82 12.81 3.06
C GLN A 22 -9.20 11.40 3.51
N GLU A 23 -9.64 10.54 2.59
CA GLU A 23 -10.09 9.18 2.84
C GLU A 23 -9.03 8.30 3.53
N TYR A 24 -7.73 8.55 3.31
CA TYR A 24 -6.65 7.84 4.02
C TYR A 24 -6.59 8.22 5.50
N PHE A 25 -6.77 9.51 5.83
CA PHE A 25 -6.81 9.96 7.23
C PHE A 25 -8.01 9.38 7.95
N GLU A 26 -9.18 9.49 7.31
CA GLU A 26 -10.44 8.99 7.87
C GLU A 26 -10.36 7.49 8.12
N ALA A 27 -9.83 6.71 7.17
CA ALA A 27 -9.64 5.27 7.33
C ALA A 27 -8.82 4.92 8.58
N VAL A 28 -7.70 5.62 8.81
CA VAL A 28 -6.85 5.39 9.98
C VAL A 28 -7.53 5.85 11.27
N ILE A 29 -8.15 7.05 11.28
CA ILE A 29 -8.80 7.61 12.47
C ILE A 29 -9.97 6.74 12.92
N GLU A 30 -10.84 6.36 11.99
CA GLU A 30 -12.03 5.53 12.27
C GLU A 30 -11.64 4.12 12.74
N ALA A 31 -10.53 3.58 12.24
CA ALA A 31 -9.97 2.32 12.69
C ALA A 31 -9.26 2.40 14.06
N GLY A 32 -9.09 3.61 14.62
CA GLY A 32 -8.49 3.82 15.94
C GLY A 32 -7.02 4.17 15.96
N GLY A 33 -6.39 4.43 14.79
CA GLY A 33 -5.00 4.90 14.67
C GLY A 33 -4.85 6.42 14.73
N VAL A 34 -3.61 6.89 14.73
CA VAL A 34 -3.22 8.31 14.64
C VAL A 34 -2.43 8.51 13.34
N PRO A 35 -3.02 9.12 12.30
CA PRO A 35 -2.31 9.32 11.03
C PRO A 35 -1.34 10.50 11.11
N VAL A 36 -0.11 10.30 10.62
CA VAL A 36 0.93 11.33 10.50
C VAL A 36 1.48 11.33 9.08
N VAL A 37 1.40 12.45 8.35
CA VAL A 37 1.97 12.56 7.01
C VAL A 37 3.46 12.87 7.09
N MET A 38 4.26 12.08 6.41
CA MET A 38 5.70 12.35 6.26
C MET A 38 5.96 13.09 4.93
N PRO A 39 6.60 14.26 4.95
CA PRO A 39 6.88 15.01 3.74
C PRO A 39 7.93 14.29 2.85
N PRO A 40 7.79 14.37 1.51
CA PRO A 40 8.63 13.62 0.57
C PRO A 40 9.97 14.29 0.23
N LEU A 41 10.41 15.27 1.00
CA LEU A 41 11.68 16.00 0.77
C LEU A 41 12.80 15.59 1.74
N MET A 42 12.64 14.45 2.39
CA MET A 42 13.55 14.05 3.46
C MET A 42 14.68 13.18 2.93
N LEU A 43 15.91 13.49 3.35
CA LEU A 43 17.05 12.59 3.23
C LEU A 43 16.83 11.37 4.15
N ARG A 44 17.46 10.24 3.85
CA ARG A 44 17.36 9.02 4.65
C ARG A 44 17.61 9.27 6.15
N SER A 45 18.65 10.03 6.49
CA SER A 45 18.94 10.38 7.89
C SER A 45 17.83 11.17 8.58
N GLN A 46 17.11 12.00 7.84
CA GLN A 46 15.96 12.73 8.35
C GLN A 46 14.74 11.81 8.54
N ILE A 47 14.54 10.84 7.63
CA ILE A 47 13.49 9.81 7.77
C ILE A 47 13.70 9.04 9.08
N ASP A 48 14.94 8.59 9.34
CA ASP A 48 15.28 7.84 10.55
C ASP A 48 15.01 8.68 11.81
N GLU A 49 15.46 9.95 11.84
CA GLU A 49 15.21 10.86 12.96
C GLU A 49 13.70 11.09 13.20
N TRP A 50 12.92 11.27 12.12
CA TRP A 50 11.48 11.47 12.25
C TRP A 50 10.76 10.24 12.79
N LEU A 51 11.06 9.06 12.26
CA LEU A 51 10.45 7.81 12.73
C LEU A 51 10.71 7.61 14.24
N ASP A 52 11.94 7.90 14.69
CA ASP A 52 12.31 7.77 16.11
C ASP A 52 11.64 8.84 16.98
N ARG A 53 11.52 10.10 16.51
CA ARG A 53 10.91 11.22 17.24
C ARG A 53 9.41 11.11 17.39
N ILE A 54 8.72 10.52 16.38
CA ILE A 54 7.26 10.38 16.39
C ILE A 54 6.85 9.07 17.08
N ASP A 55 7.78 8.18 17.40
CA ASP A 55 7.50 6.81 17.89
C ASP A 55 6.50 6.12 16.96
N ALA A 56 6.83 6.08 15.67
CA ALA A 56 5.96 5.56 14.63
C ALA A 56 5.82 4.04 14.72
N ASP A 57 4.58 3.54 14.64
CA ASP A 57 4.26 2.12 14.80
C ASP A 57 4.10 1.38 13.46
N ALA A 58 3.67 2.05 12.39
CA ALA A 58 3.49 1.44 11.07
C ALA A 58 3.59 2.46 9.92
N LEU A 59 3.72 1.93 8.69
CA LEU A 59 3.73 2.69 7.45
C LEU A 59 2.51 2.32 6.57
N MET A 60 1.83 3.33 6.03
CA MET A 60 0.88 3.18 4.93
C MET A 60 1.40 3.93 3.70
N LEU A 61 1.76 3.19 2.66
CA LEU A 61 2.09 3.72 1.34
C LEU A 61 0.81 3.94 0.54
N THR A 62 0.56 5.18 0.14
CA THR A 62 -0.70 5.60 -0.48
C THR A 62 -0.68 5.50 -2.01
N GLY A 63 -1.87 5.51 -2.62
CA GLY A 63 -2.02 5.57 -4.07
C GLY A 63 -1.44 6.85 -4.70
N GLY A 64 -1.28 6.86 -6.03
CA GLY A 64 -0.72 8.02 -6.73
C GLY A 64 -0.35 7.79 -8.18
N CYS A 65 0.63 8.54 -8.66
CA CYS A 65 1.17 8.46 -10.01
C CYS A 65 2.00 7.19 -10.23
N ASP A 66 2.37 6.95 -11.47
CA ASP A 66 3.19 5.81 -11.86
C ASP A 66 4.60 5.85 -11.23
N ILE A 67 5.20 4.68 -11.08
CA ILE A 67 6.60 4.54 -10.69
C ILE A 67 7.48 4.64 -11.94
N ASP A 68 8.62 5.33 -11.84
CA ASP A 68 9.57 5.39 -12.94
C ASP A 68 10.08 3.98 -13.27
N PRO A 69 9.91 3.51 -14.53
CA PRO A 69 10.38 2.20 -14.95
C PRO A 69 11.88 1.95 -14.74
N GLN A 70 12.68 2.99 -14.68
CA GLN A 70 14.11 2.86 -14.38
C GLN A 70 14.39 2.31 -12.98
N THR A 71 13.46 2.47 -12.03
CA THR A 71 13.56 1.90 -10.67
C THR A 71 13.54 0.37 -10.69
N PHE A 72 12.87 -0.24 -11.67
CA PHE A 72 12.87 -1.70 -11.88
C PHE A 72 13.59 -2.13 -13.17
N ARG A 73 14.54 -1.28 -13.65
CA ARG A 73 15.47 -1.54 -14.77
C ARG A 73 14.78 -1.75 -16.12
N GLU A 74 13.69 -1.10 -16.35
CA GLU A 74 12.99 -1.08 -17.62
C GLU A 74 13.04 0.30 -18.27
N THR A 75 12.80 0.36 -19.58
CA THR A 75 12.63 1.61 -20.33
C THR A 75 11.16 2.00 -20.36
N PRO A 76 10.83 3.31 -20.35
CA PRO A 76 9.45 3.76 -20.51
C PRO A 76 8.81 3.24 -21.79
N VAL A 77 7.58 2.73 -21.69
CA VAL A 77 6.78 2.30 -22.85
C VAL A 77 5.59 3.21 -23.08
N ARG A 78 4.92 3.03 -24.21
CA ARG A 78 3.69 3.77 -24.52
C ARG A 78 2.62 3.41 -23.49
N GLY A 79 1.95 4.44 -22.96
CA GLY A 79 0.92 4.28 -21.93
C GLY A 79 1.39 4.67 -20.53
N LEU A 80 2.73 4.76 -20.30
CA LEU A 80 3.24 5.28 -19.04
C LEU A 80 2.66 6.68 -18.75
N GLY A 81 2.11 6.84 -17.55
CA GLY A 81 1.53 8.10 -17.09
C GLY A 81 2.56 9.03 -16.44
N ARG A 82 2.10 9.87 -15.54
CA ARG A 82 2.98 10.79 -14.79
C ARG A 82 3.82 10.02 -13.78
N VAL A 83 5.12 10.24 -13.78
CA VAL A 83 6.07 9.75 -12.76
C VAL A 83 6.54 10.89 -11.86
N SER A 84 7.00 10.56 -10.66
CA SER A 84 7.61 11.49 -9.72
C SER A 84 8.83 10.85 -9.07
N LEU A 85 10.02 11.11 -9.65
CA LEU A 85 11.30 10.61 -9.14
C LEU A 85 11.51 10.96 -7.67
N GLN A 86 11.10 12.16 -7.25
CA GLN A 86 11.17 12.59 -5.87
C GLN A 86 10.35 11.67 -4.96
N ARG A 87 9.13 11.32 -5.37
CA ARG A 87 8.27 10.42 -4.62
C ARG A 87 8.81 9.00 -4.60
N ASP A 88 9.35 8.52 -5.73
CA ASP A 88 9.93 7.18 -5.83
C ASP A 88 11.11 7.03 -4.84
N VAL A 89 12.08 7.94 -4.88
CA VAL A 89 13.25 7.93 -3.97
C VAL A 89 12.82 8.01 -2.51
N TYR A 90 11.87 8.90 -2.21
CA TYR A 90 11.35 9.08 -0.86
C TYR A 90 10.64 7.82 -0.34
N GLU A 91 9.69 7.25 -1.09
CA GLU A 91 8.93 6.10 -0.62
C GLU A 91 9.77 4.83 -0.54
N LEU A 92 10.73 4.62 -1.46
CA LEU A 92 11.69 3.52 -1.37
C LEU A 92 12.54 3.63 -0.10
N GLY A 93 13.06 4.83 0.21
CA GLY A 93 13.83 5.07 1.42
C GLY A 93 13.01 4.95 2.71
N LEU A 94 11.76 5.40 2.69
CA LEU A 94 10.83 5.27 3.81
C LEU A 94 10.45 3.81 4.08
N LEU A 95 10.13 3.07 3.03
CA LEU A 95 9.84 1.63 3.13
C LEU A 95 11.01 0.87 3.73
N GLU A 96 12.23 1.09 3.22
CA GLU A 96 13.45 0.46 3.74
C GLU A 96 13.67 0.80 5.23
N ALA A 97 13.49 2.07 5.62
CA ALA A 97 13.62 2.48 7.01
C ALA A 97 12.64 1.78 7.95
N CYS A 98 11.38 1.64 7.51
CA CYS A 98 10.34 0.95 8.26
C CYS A 98 10.58 -0.56 8.33
N MET A 99 11.00 -1.18 7.22
CA MET A 99 11.33 -2.61 7.18
C MET A 99 12.52 -2.96 8.11
N LEU A 100 13.56 -2.13 8.16
CA LEU A 100 14.70 -2.32 9.07
C LEU A 100 14.29 -2.22 10.54
N ARG A 101 13.25 -1.46 10.85
CA ARG A 101 12.66 -1.36 12.18
C ARG A 101 11.63 -2.46 12.47
N GLY A 102 11.35 -3.35 11.49
CA GLY A 102 10.30 -4.36 11.58
C GLY A 102 8.91 -3.74 11.81
N MET A 103 8.64 -2.58 11.25
CA MET A 103 7.33 -1.94 11.33
C MET A 103 6.37 -2.60 10.33
N PRO A 104 5.10 -2.84 10.71
CA PRO A 104 4.07 -3.24 9.77
C PRO A 104 3.90 -2.26 8.62
N VAL A 105 3.66 -2.76 7.41
CA VAL A 105 3.49 -1.94 6.20
C VAL A 105 2.19 -2.30 5.49
N LEU A 106 1.39 -1.29 5.16
CA LEU A 106 0.24 -1.40 4.26
C LEU A 106 0.52 -0.62 2.98
N GLY A 107 0.41 -1.28 1.81
CA GLY A 107 0.48 -0.63 0.50
C GLY A 107 -0.91 -0.55 -0.14
N ILE A 108 -1.32 0.63 -0.64
CA ILE A 108 -2.58 0.81 -1.37
C ILE A 108 -2.28 1.32 -2.78
N CYS A 109 -2.75 0.62 -3.80
CA CYS A 109 -2.60 0.92 -5.22
C CYS A 109 -1.12 1.10 -5.60
N ARG A 110 -0.64 2.34 -5.80
CA ARG A 110 0.78 2.61 -6.00
C ARG A 110 1.65 2.05 -4.86
N GLY A 111 1.15 2.03 -3.62
CA GLY A 111 1.87 1.45 -2.47
C GLY A 111 2.19 -0.04 -2.64
N LEU A 112 1.29 -0.84 -3.21
CA LEU A 112 1.56 -2.23 -3.58
C LEU A 112 2.70 -2.32 -4.60
N GLN A 113 2.67 -1.46 -5.61
CA GLN A 113 3.68 -1.40 -6.66
C GLN A 113 5.05 -1.01 -6.11
N VAL A 114 5.12 -0.01 -5.22
CA VAL A 114 6.36 0.40 -4.52
C VAL A 114 6.96 -0.76 -3.74
N ILE A 115 6.15 -1.49 -2.97
CA ILE A 115 6.61 -2.66 -2.20
C ILE A 115 7.18 -3.72 -3.14
N ASN A 116 6.47 -4.06 -4.21
CA ASN A 116 6.94 -5.06 -5.17
C ASN A 116 8.26 -4.65 -5.84
N VAL A 117 8.37 -3.40 -6.30
CA VAL A 117 9.57 -2.87 -6.96
C VAL A 117 10.75 -2.78 -5.99
N ALA A 118 10.54 -2.30 -4.77
CA ALA A 118 11.57 -2.21 -3.73
C ALA A 118 12.21 -3.55 -3.40
N LEU A 119 11.44 -4.63 -3.46
CA LEU A 119 11.88 -5.99 -3.20
C LEU A 119 12.38 -6.72 -4.47
N GLY A 120 12.49 -6.00 -5.58
CA GLY A 120 13.09 -6.50 -6.83
C GLY A 120 12.10 -7.03 -7.86
N GLY A 121 10.79 -6.85 -7.66
CA GLY A 121 9.76 -7.13 -8.66
C GLY A 121 9.74 -6.13 -9.82
N SER A 122 8.79 -6.29 -10.75
CA SER A 122 8.57 -5.36 -11.86
C SER A 122 7.07 -5.16 -12.13
N LEU A 123 6.73 -4.18 -12.98
CA LEU A 123 5.37 -3.80 -13.30
C LEU A 123 5.11 -3.89 -14.81
N TYR A 124 3.88 -4.23 -15.19
CA TYR A 124 3.34 -3.78 -16.46
C TYR A 124 3.06 -2.28 -16.33
N GLN A 125 3.67 -1.50 -17.20
CA GLN A 125 3.56 -0.03 -17.19
C GLN A 125 2.21 0.44 -17.73
N ASP A 126 1.52 -0.41 -18.48
CA ASP A 126 0.14 -0.19 -18.94
C ASP A 126 -0.49 -1.54 -19.32
N ILE A 127 -1.52 -1.93 -18.60
CA ILE A 127 -2.22 -3.22 -18.76
C ILE A 127 -2.68 -3.40 -20.20
N LEU A 128 -3.37 -2.39 -20.75
CA LEU A 128 -3.98 -2.48 -22.07
C LEU A 128 -2.95 -2.69 -23.18
N SER A 129 -1.85 -1.95 -23.16
CA SER A 129 -0.83 -2.03 -24.21
C SER A 129 0.09 -3.23 -24.09
N GLN A 130 0.33 -3.76 -22.88
CA GLN A 130 1.30 -4.82 -22.65
C GLN A 130 0.67 -6.20 -22.47
N MET A 131 -0.55 -6.29 -21.92
CA MET A 131 -1.27 -7.56 -21.77
C MET A 131 -2.23 -7.84 -22.94
N GLY A 132 -2.60 -6.81 -23.72
CA GLY A 132 -3.40 -6.95 -24.95
C GLY A 132 -4.91 -7.12 -24.76
N THR A 133 -5.36 -7.60 -23.62
CA THR A 133 -6.80 -7.74 -23.28
C THR A 133 -7.02 -7.43 -21.81
N GLU A 134 -8.15 -6.79 -21.53
CA GLU A 134 -8.63 -6.46 -20.20
C GLU A 134 -10.02 -7.10 -20.04
N PHE A 135 -10.12 -8.24 -19.34
CA PHE A 135 -11.39 -8.87 -19.02
C PHE A 135 -12.06 -8.19 -17.81
N ALA A 136 -11.26 -7.86 -16.80
CA ALA A 136 -11.70 -7.03 -15.70
C ALA A 136 -11.38 -5.57 -15.99
N ARG A 137 -12.25 -4.67 -15.57
CA ARG A 137 -12.02 -3.24 -15.77
C ARG A 137 -11.15 -2.69 -14.64
N HIS A 138 -9.86 -2.47 -14.92
CA HIS A 138 -8.89 -1.96 -13.95
C HIS A 138 -8.86 -0.44 -13.83
N GLN A 139 -9.32 0.27 -14.88
CA GLN A 139 -9.49 1.73 -14.85
C GLN A 139 -10.96 2.09 -15.06
N GLN A 140 -11.72 2.11 -13.96
CA GLN A 140 -13.15 2.39 -13.99
C GLN A 140 -13.46 3.86 -14.28
N LYS A 141 -14.65 4.09 -14.83
CA LYS A 141 -15.23 5.43 -15.02
C LYS A 141 -16.34 5.74 -14.01
N GLU A 142 -16.81 4.71 -13.34
CA GLU A 142 -17.82 4.77 -12.30
C GLU A 142 -17.27 5.52 -11.07
N PRO A 143 -18.15 6.04 -10.18
CA PRO A 143 -17.75 6.64 -8.91
C PRO A 143 -16.83 5.72 -8.11
N THR A 144 -15.92 6.29 -7.33
CA THR A 144 -14.82 5.56 -6.68
C THR A 144 -15.26 4.58 -5.60
N GLU A 145 -16.47 4.74 -5.10
CA GLU A 145 -17.14 3.87 -4.12
C GLU A 145 -17.81 2.65 -4.74
N VAL A 146 -17.94 2.64 -6.09
CA VAL A 146 -18.62 1.54 -6.81
C VAL A 146 -17.64 0.42 -7.11
N ALA A 147 -18.00 -0.82 -6.74
CA ALA A 147 -17.26 -2.01 -7.15
C ALA A 147 -17.47 -2.32 -8.64
N THR A 148 -16.39 -2.62 -9.36
CA THR A 148 -16.40 -2.90 -10.81
C THR A 148 -15.80 -4.25 -11.18
N HIS A 149 -15.03 -4.88 -10.27
CA HIS A 149 -14.56 -6.25 -10.43
C HIS A 149 -14.55 -6.98 -9.09
N GLU A 150 -14.24 -8.25 -9.11
CA GLU A 150 -14.10 -9.10 -7.92
C GLU A 150 -12.66 -9.58 -7.79
N VAL A 151 -12.15 -9.51 -6.58
CA VAL A 151 -10.85 -10.10 -6.20
C VAL A 151 -11.09 -11.39 -5.44
N ALA A 152 -10.45 -12.48 -5.90
CA ALA A 152 -10.42 -13.76 -5.21
C ALA A 152 -9.16 -13.85 -4.34
N PHE A 153 -9.34 -13.99 -3.03
CA PHE A 153 -8.25 -14.15 -2.07
C PHE A 153 -7.89 -15.62 -1.86
N ILE A 154 -6.60 -15.88 -1.63
CA ILE A 154 -6.11 -17.20 -1.28
C ILE A 154 -6.57 -17.57 0.14
N ALA A 155 -7.12 -18.79 0.30
CA ALA A 155 -7.57 -19.29 1.59
C ALA A 155 -6.41 -19.35 2.61
N GLY A 156 -6.63 -18.83 3.81
CA GLY A 156 -5.66 -18.74 4.90
C GLY A 156 -4.66 -17.58 4.78
N SER A 157 -4.75 -16.76 3.71
CA SER A 157 -3.88 -15.60 3.51
C SER A 157 -4.16 -14.45 4.50
N MET A 158 -3.22 -13.50 4.61
CA MET A 158 -3.48 -12.24 5.33
C MET A 158 -4.66 -11.49 4.71
N ALA A 159 -4.80 -11.54 3.38
CA ALA A 159 -5.91 -10.90 2.68
C ALA A 159 -7.26 -11.43 3.18
N GLU A 160 -7.48 -12.75 3.15
CA GLU A 160 -8.72 -13.35 3.69
C GLU A 160 -8.93 -12.99 5.16
N ASN A 161 -7.87 -13.06 5.97
CA ASN A 161 -7.96 -12.76 7.40
C ASN A 161 -8.27 -11.27 7.69
N LEU A 162 -7.75 -10.34 6.89
CA LEU A 162 -8.02 -8.91 7.07
C LEU A 162 -9.40 -8.50 6.57
N PHE A 163 -9.85 -9.03 5.42
CA PHE A 163 -11.16 -8.71 4.83
C PHE A 163 -12.30 -9.60 5.32
N GLN A 164 -12.00 -10.75 5.97
CA GLN A 164 -12.97 -11.74 6.44
C GLN A 164 -13.86 -12.32 5.33
N THR A 165 -13.30 -12.43 4.12
CA THR A 165 -13.97 -13.02 2.94
C THR A 165 -12.93 -13.53 1.95
N GLN A 166 -13.32 -14.52 1.13
CA GLN A 166 -12.50 -15.01 0.02
C GLN A 166 -12.79 -14.31 -1.31
N PHE A 167 -13.96 -13.71 -1.44
CA PHE A 167 -14.36 -13.00 -2.66
C PHE A 167 -14.81 -11.60 -2.29
N LEU A 168 -14.15 -10.61 -2.87
CA LEU A 168 -14.39 -9.22 -2.52
C LEU A 168 -14.68 -8.39 -3.77
N PRO A 169 -15.89 -7.85 -3.93
CA PRO A 169 -16.18 -6.82 -4.92
C PRO A 169 -15.40 -5.54 -4.58
N THR A 170 -14.58 -5.05 -5.53
CA THR A 170 -13.70 -3.88 -5.34
C THR A 170 -13.87 -2.85 -6.44
N ASN A 171 -13.50 -1.60 -6.11
CA ASN A 171 -13.23 -0.57 -7.10
C ASN A 171 -11.88 -0.82 -7.79
N SER A 172 -11.63 -0.12 -8.91
CA SER A 172 -10.35 -0.20 -9.59
C SER A 172 -10.01 1.08 -10.32
N HIS A 173 -8.86 1.66 -9.98
CA HIS A 173 -8.37 2.93 -10.51
C HIS A 173 -6.88 2.86 -10.82
N HIS A 174 -6.45 1.85 -11.58
CA HIS A 174 -5.07 1.68 -11.99
C HIS A 174 -5.00 1.19 -13.44
N HIS A 175 -3.94 1.56 -14.15
CA HIS A 175 -3.61 1.05 -15.46
C HIS A 175 -2.26 0.31 -15.47
N GLN A 176 -1.52 0.38 -14.36
CA GLN A 176 -0.34 -0.43 -14.10
C GLN A 176 -0.71 -1.59 -13.16
N CYS A 177 -0.01 -2.71 -13.28
CA CYS A 177 -0.12 -3.83 -12.35
C CYS A 177 1.22 -4.57 -12.22
N VAL A 178 1.29 -5.51 -11.29
CA VAL A 178 2.47 -6.35 -11.10
C VAL A 178 2.71 -7.22 -12.34
N HIS A 179 3.94 -7.20 -12.85
CA HIS A 179 4.41 -8.11 -13.89
C HIS A 179 5.16 -9.28 -13.27
N ARG A 180 6.26 -9.01 -12.59
CA ARG A 180 7.01 -10.02 -11.84
C ARG A 180 6.91 -9.71 -10.35
N VAL A 181 6.41 -10.68 -9.59
CA VAL A 181 6.37 -10.61 -8.14
C VAL A 181 7.78 -10.75 -7.59
N ALA A 182 8.14 -9.95 -6.59
CA ALA A 182 9.41 -10.09 -5.88
C ALA A 182 9.47 -11.42 -5.12
N ASP A 183 10.65 -12.02 -5.01
CA ASP A 183 10.83 -13.38 -4.49
C ASP A 183 10.35 -13.55 -3.02
N ASP A 184 10.42 -12.48 -2.23
CA ASP A 184 9.98 -12.46 -0.83
C ASP A 184 8.46 -12.27 -0.66
N LEU A 185 7.74 -11.90 -1.73
CA LEU A 185 6.31 -11.64 -1.69
C LEU A 185 5.48 -12.82 -2.18
N THR A 186 4.35 -13.02 -1.55
CA THR A 186 3.34 -14.00 -1.96
C THR A 186 2.11 -13.29 -2.52
N VAL A 187 1.60 -13.78 -3.65
CA VAL A 187 0.29 -13.34 -4.18
C VAL A 187 -0.80 -13.88 -3.27
N SER A 188 -1.63 -12.99 -2.74
CA SER A 188 -2.76 -13.36 -1.88
C SER A 188 -4.12 -13.00 -2.46
N GLY A 189 -4.18 -12.31 -3.60
CA GLY A 189 -5.44 -12.02 -4.29
C GLY A 189 -5.23 -11.69 -5.78
N THR A 190 -6.15 -12.16 -6.61
CA THR A 190 -6.15 -11.91 -8.06
C THR A 190 -7.57 -11.69 -8.59
N THR A 191 -7.66 -10.99 -9.72
CA THR A 191 -8.87 -10.93 -10.55
C THR A 191 -8.98 -12.13 -11.50
N VAL A 192 -10.13 -12.27 -12.16
CA VAL A 192 -10.42 -13.36 -13.11
C VAL A 192 -9.46 -13.39 -14.31
N ASP A 193 -8.88 -12.27 -14.70
CA ASP A 193 -7.86 -12.14 -15.76
C ASP A 193 -6.42 -12.30 -15.26
N GLY A 194 -6.25 -12.66 -13.98
CA GLY A 194 -4.96 -12.98 -13.39
C GLY A 194 -4.14 -11.77 -12.95
N VAL A 195 -4.72 -10.56 -12.98
CA VAL A 195 -4.03 -9.39 -12.44
C VAL A 195 -3.91 -9.54 -10.92
N VAL A 196 -2.70 -9.28 -10.41
CA VAL A 196 -2.39 -9.33 -8.98
C VAL A 196 -3.03 -8.12 -8.29
N GLU A 197 -3.91 -8.39 -7.34
CA GLU A 197 -4.66 -7.39 -6.57
C GLU A 197 -4.28 -7.35 -5.09
N ALA A 198 -3.58 -8.38 -4.60
CA ALA A 198 -3.05 -8.39 -3.23
C ALA A 198 -1.72 -9.14 -3.16
N LEU A 199 -0.78 -8.56 -2.40
CA LEU A 199 0.53 -9.12 -2.06
C LEU A 199 0.72 -9.12 -0.56
N GLU A 200 1.46 -10.11 -0.04
CA GLU A 200 1.76 -10.21 1.38
C GLU A 200 3.15 -10.79 1.66
N TRP A 201 3.71 -10.41 2.81
CA TRP A 201 4.86 -11.02 3.46
C TRP A 201 4.56 -11.11 4.96
N PRO A 202 3.87 -12.18 5.40
CA PRO A 202 3.35 -12.30 6.77
C PRO A 202 4.44 -12.20 7.86
N GLU A 203 5.63 -12.77 7.61
CA GLU A 203 6.74 -12.77 8.56
C GLU A 203 7.31 -11.37 8.80
N ARG A 204 7.03 -10.43 7.90
CA ARG A 204 7.45 -9.02 7.98
C ARG A 204 6.29 -8.06 8.22
N GLU A 205 5.09 -8.58 8.45
CA GLU A 205 3.88 -7.77 8.61
C GLU A 205 3.63 -6.80 7.44
N ILE A 206 3.96 -7.24 6.22
CA ILE A 206 3.74 -6.46 4.99
C ILE A 206 2.49 -7.00 4.29
N PHE A 207 1.56 -6.10 3.99
CA PHE A 207 0.37 -6.38 3.22
C PHE A 207 0.10 -5.26 2.22
N ALA A 208 -0.39 -5.59 1.03
CA ALA A 208 -0.70 -4.59 0.04
C ALA A 208 -1.86 -5.00 -0.87
N VAL A 209 -2.64 -4.01 -1.30
CA VAL A 209 -3.75 -4.16 -2.25
C VAL A 209 -3.63 -3.19 -3.41
N GLN A 210 -4.09 -3.60 -4.61
CA GLN A 210 -4.05 -2.78 -5.81
C GLN A 210 -5.27 -1.87 -5.94
N PHE A 211 -6.41 -2.27 -5.40
CA PHE A 211 -7.63 -1.47 -5.32
C PHE A 211 -7.58 -0.43 -4.18
N HIS A 212 -8.66 0.35 -4.02
CA HIS A 212 -8.74 1.47 -3.09
C HIS A 212 -9.79 1.24 -1.99
N PRO A 213 -9.49 0.46 -0.93
CA PRO A 213 -10.44 0.20 0.16
C PRO A 213 -10.81 1.48 0.92
N GLU A 214 -9.92 2.48 1.00
CA GLU A 214 -10.16 3.75 1.67
C GLU A 214 -11.31 4.54 1.04
N ARG A 215 -11.63 4.30 -0.24
CA ARG A 215 -12.70 4.99 -0.97
C ARG A 215 -14.04 4.26 -0.92
N MET A 216 -14.05 3.04 -0.40
CA MET A 216 -15.23 2.18 -0.35
C MET A 216 -15.75 2.01 1.08
N ARG A 217 -15.31 2.80 2.05
CA ARG A 217 -15.67 2.64 3.47
C ARG A 217 -17.11 3.03 3.79
N ASP A 218 -17.64 4.05 3.13
CA ASP A 218 -18.96 4.58 3.42
C ASP A 218 -20.05 3.51 3.22
N GLY A 219 -20.69 3.12 4.34
CA GLY A 219 -21.71 2.09 4.34
C GLY A 219 -21.20 0.67 4.01
N ASN A 220 -19.90 0.43 3.97
CA ASN A 220 -19.29 -0.87 3.67
C ASN A 220 -18.57 -1.45 4.90
N PRO A 221 -19.23 -2.35 5.67
CA PRO A 221 -18.63 -2.93 6.88
C PRO A 221 -17.34 -3.72 6.64
N THR A 222 -17.21 -4.37 5.47
CA THR A 222 -16.01 -5.14 5.11
C THR A 222 -14.80 -4.23 4.96
N MET A 223 -14.94 -3.10 4.28
CA MET A 223 -13.84 -2.14 4.10
C MET A 223 -13.48 -1.43 5.42
N CYS A 224 -14.48 -1.06 6.23
CA CYS A 224 -14.22 -0.55 7.59
C CYS A 224 -13.53 -1.60 8.47
N GLY A 225 -14.00 -2.84 8.40
CA GLY A 225 -13.44 -3.98 9.12
C GLY A 225 -11.99 -4.25 8.76
N PHE A 226 -11.63 -4.15 7.48
CA PHE A 226 -10.27 -4.30 6.99
C PHE A 226 -9.30 -3.34 7.70
N PHE A 227 -9.60 -2.03 7.71
CA PHE A 227 -8.73 -1.06 8.37
C PHE A 227 -8.64 -1.29 9.87
N LYS A 228 -9.77 -1.64 10.51
CA LYS A 228 -9.79 -1.98 11.94
C LYS A 228 -8.90 -3.19 12.23
N ASN A 229 -9.05 -4.27 11.49
CA ASN A 229 -8.25 -5.49 11.65
C ASN A 229 -6.76 -5.22 11.46
N TRP A 230 -6.40 -4.38 10.46
CA TRP A 230 -5.01 -3.99 10.24
C TRP A 230 -4.46 -3.14 11.40
N ILE A 231 -5.19 -2.13 11.89
CA ILE A 231 -4.78 -1.30 13.03
C ILE A 231 -4.64 -2.12 14.32
N GLU A 232 -5.53 -3.07 14.57
CA GLU A 232 -5.42 -3.98 15.71
C GLU A 232 -4.16 -4.85 15.63
N ARG A 233 -3.80 -5.31 14.42
CA ARG A 233 -2.56 -6.05 14.17
C ARG A 233 -1.32 -5.18 14.40
N VAL A 234 -1.32 -3.94 13.94
CA VAL A 234 -0.25 -2.96 14.22
C VAL A 234 -0.08 -2.75 15.72
N ALA A 235 -1.17 -2.54 16.45
CA ALA A 235 -1.13 -2.35 17.89
C ALA A 235 -0.56 -3.56 18.66
N ALA A 236 -0.85 -4.77 18.19
CA ALA A 236 -0.29 -6.01 18.76
C ALA A 236 1.23 -6.09 18.56
N VAL A 237 1.73 -5.78 17.33
CA VAL A 237 3.17 -5.75 17.03
C VAL A 237 3.89 -4.69 17.86
N ALA A 238 3.35 -3.47 17.92
CA ALA A 238 3.92 -2.38 18.71
C ALA A 238 4.02 -2.73 20.22
N SER A 239 2.98 -3.35 20.77
CA SER A 239 2.95 -3.80 22.17
C SER A 239 4.02 -4.86 22.48
N THR A 240 4.22 -5.81 21.56
CA THR A 240 5.25 -6.86 21.68
C THR A 240 6.64 -6.24 21.71
N LYS A 241 6.95 -5.33 20.78
CA LYS A 241 8.26 -4.65 20.73
C LYS A 241 8.54 -3.85 22.00
N LYS A 242 7.58 -3.04 22.49
CA LYS A 242 7.73 -2.27 23.72
C LYS A 242 7.99 -3.17 24.94
N SER A 243 7.38 -4.36 24.98
CA SER A 243 7.61 -5.34 26.05
C SER A 243 8.97 -6.02 26.00
N GLU A 244 9.54 -6.21 24.81
CA GLU A 244 10.87 -6.78 24.62
C GLU A 244 11.97 -5.79 25.01
N ILE A 245 11.82 -4.51 24.65
CA ILE A 245 12.75 -3.43 25.04
C ILE A 245 12.78 -3.32 26.56
N ALA A 246 11.61 -3.25 27.22
CA ALA A 246 11.52 -3.12 28.67
C ALA A 246 12.07 -4.33 29.48
N LYS A 247 12.33 -5.46 28.86
CA LYS A 247 12.97 -6.63 29.49
C LYS A 247 14.48 -6.64 29.37
N ASN A 248 15.02 -5.85 28.44
CA ASN A 248 16.46 -5.80 28.15
C ASN A 248 17.14 -4.58 28.78
N ASP A 249 16.37 -3.64 29.37
CA ASP A 249 16.81 -2.53 30.21
C ASP A 249 16.74 -2.91 31.71
#